data_e29b45729f7238e0041cd2040eeffd0a
#
_entry.id   e29b45729f7238e0041cd2040eeffd0a
#
_cell.length_a   1.000
_cell.length_b   1.000
_cell.length_c   1.000
_cell.angle_alpha   90.00
_cell.angle_beta   90.00
_cell.angle_gamma   90.00
#
_symmetry.space_group_name_H-M   'P 1'
#
loop_
_entity.id
_entity.type
_entity.pdbx_description
1 polymer ?
#
loop_
_entity_poly.entity_id
_entity_poly.type
_entity_poly.pdbx_seq_one_letter_code
_entity_poly.pdbx_strand_id
1 'polypeptide(L)'
;VLSFFDRSAEYAANGDPARTGWEPPSALLSPANATAMAWLQAVAAEFIGLMRAAGVAPRFQIGEPWWWITPDARPCLYDDAARVAFGGNPVGIPDLRQPLNAEQRDLLDQAGALLAASTHALRDAVRAAAAPTASEVLLLAFLPGLLDPALPEVCRANLPTGWATPAFD
;
A
#
# COMPACT_ATOMS: atom_id res chain seq x y z
N VAL A 1 -12.62 -22.27 1.21
CA VAL A 1 -11.82 -21.57 2.26
C VAL A 1 -10.93 -20.56 1.55
N LEU A 2 -11.05 -19.28 1.88
CA LEU A 2 -10.19 -18.22 1.32
C LEU A 2 -8.73 -18.44 1.74
N SER A 3 -7.79 -18.22 0.82
CA SER A 3 -6.36 -18.23 1.12
C SER A 3 -5.97 -17.11 2.09
N PHE A 4 -4.73 -17.14 2.61
CA PHE A 4 -4.17 -16.03 3.38
C PHE A 4 -4.24 -14.71 2.58
N PHE A 5 -3.83 -14.75 1.33
CA PHE A 5 -3.80 -13.58 0.46
C PHE A 5 -5.20 -13.03 0.19
N ASP A 6 -6.18 -13.88 -0.08
CA ASP A 6 -7.56 -13.42 -0.28
C ASP A 6 -8.15 -12.75 0.98
N ARG A 7 -7.86 -13.27 2.18
CA ARG A 7 -8.32 -12.68 3.44
C ARG A 7 -7.63 -11.37 3.80
N SER A 8 -6.45 -11.16 3.26
CA SER A 8 -5.60 -10.00 3.56
C SER A 8 -5.60 -8.97 2.44
N ALA A 9 -6.38 -9.22 1.37
CA ALA A 9 -6.47 -8.34 0.21
C ALA A 9 -7.29 -7.08 0.52
N GLU A 10 -7.02 -6.03 -0.23
CA GLU A 10 -7.88 -4.87 -0.32
C GLU A 10 -9.20 -5.20 -1.03
N TYR A 11 -10.26 -4.46 -0.71
CA TYR A 11 -11.58 -4.59 -1.33
C TYR A 11 -12.19 -3.23 -1.64
N ALA A 12 -12.89 -3.14 -2.78
CA ALA A 12 -13.75 -1.99 -3.10
C ALA A 12 -15.07 -2.02 -2.28
N ALA A 13 -15.78 -0.90 -2.25
CA ALA A 13 -17.02 -0.76 -1.47
C ALA A 13 -18.15 -1.74 -1.88
N ASN A 14 -18.14 -2.18 -3.13
CA ASN A 14 -19.08 -3.18 -3.65
C ASN A 14 -18.66 -4.64 -3.38
N GLY A 15 -17.53 -4.85 -2.71
CA GLY A 15 -16.99 -6.17 -2.39
C GLY A 15 -16.07 -6.79 -3.44
N ASP A 16 -15.72 -6.07 -4.51
CA ASP A 16 -14.76 -6.54 -5.50
C ASP A 16 -13.34 -6.53 -4.89
N PRO A 17 -12.59 -7.65 -4.96
CA PRO A 17 -11.23 -7.70 -4.45
C PRO A 17 -10.26 -6.95 -5.37
N ALA A 18 -9.25 -6.34 -4.77
CA ALA A 18 -8.12 -5.78 -5.50
C ALA A 18 -7.29 -6.90 -6.12
N ARG A 19 -7.27 -6.96 -7.43
CA ARG A 19 -6.52 -7.96 -8.19
C ARG A 19 -5.81 -7.34 -9.37
N THR A 20 -4.59 -7.79 -9.63
CA THR A 20 -3.86 -7.41 -10.83
C THR A 20 -4.55 -7.95 -12.09
N GLY A 21 -4.27 -7.33 -13.23
CA GLY A 21 -4.75 -7.81 -14.54
C GLY A 21 -3.98 -8.99 -15.13
N TRP A 22 -3.06 -9.57 -14.36
CA TRP A 22 -2.26 -10.71 -14.81
C TRP A 22 -3.04 -12.03 -14.69
N GLU A 23 -2.59 -13.07 -15.41
CA GLU A 23 -3.11 -14.42 -15.27
C GLU A 23 -2.01 -15.37 -14.75
N PRO A 24 -2.18 -15.98 -13.57
CA PRO A 24 -3.26 -15.77 -12.61
C PRO A 24 -3.14 -14.41 -11.89
N PRO A 25 -4.26 -13.79 -11.52
CA PRO A 25 -4.24 -12.48 -10.86
C PRO A 25 -3.64 -12.58 -9.45
N SER A 26 -2.78 -11.61 -9.10
CA SER A 26 -2.27 -11.48 -7.73
C SER A 26 -3.24 -10.66 -6.88
N ALA A 27 -3.43 -11.05 -5.61
CA ALA A 27 -4.14 -10.23 -4.64
C ALA A 27 -3.22 -9.12 -4.13
N LEU A 28 -3.75 -7.90 -4.00
CA LEU A 28 -3.05 -6.78 -3.38
C LEU A 28 -3.35 -6.77 -1.88
N LEU A 29 -2.32 -6.77 -1.06
CA LEU A 29 -2.45 -6.86 0.39
C LEU A 29 -2.78 -5.50 0.98
N SER A 30 -3.81 -5.45 1.82
CA SER A 30 -4.25 -4.22 2.47
C SER A 30 -3.16 -3.66 3.41
N PRO A 31 -2.77 -2.39 3.24
CA PRO A 31 -1.85 -1.71 4.17
C PRO A 31 -2.38 -1.62 5.60
N ALA A 32 -3.69 -1.73 5.79
CA ALA A 32 -4.35 -1.76 7.10
C ALA A 32 -4.27 -3.12 7.79
N ASN A 33 -3.98 -4.22 7.05
CA ASN A 33 -3.97 -5.55 7.61
C ASN A 33 -2.66 -5.86 8.34
N ALA A 34 -2.68 -5.81 9.67
CA ALA A 34 -1.48 -6.01 10.49
C ALA A 34 -0.79 -7.37 10.24
N THR A 35 -1.56 -8.43 9.96
CA THR A 35 -0.99 -9.76 9.67
C THR A 35 -0.27 -9.77 8.32
N ALA A 36 -0.85 -9.12 7.30
CA ALA A 36 -0.21 -8.98 6.00
C ALA A 36 1.05 -8.13 6.09
N MET A 37 1.01 -7.02 6.82
CA MET A 37 2.18 -6.14 6.99
C MET A 37 3.31 -6.83 7.79
N ALA A 38 2.99 -7.59 8.84
CA ALA A 38 3.98 -8.37 9.56
C ALA A 38 4.63 -9.45 8.67
N TRP A 39 3.84 -10.09 7.81
CA TRP A 39 4.37 -11.06 6.85
C TRP A 39 5.32 -10.39 5.85
N LEU A 40 4.97 -9.25 5.28
CA LEU A 40 5.84 -8.50 4.36
C LEU A 40 7.14 -8.06 5.03
N GLN A 41 7.08 -7.59 6.28
CA GLN A 41 8.27 -7.23 7.06
C GLN A 41 9.20 -8.42 7.30
N ALA A 42 8.64 -9.59 7.62
CA ALA A 42 9.41 -10.82 7.79
C ALA A 42 10.07 -11.25 6.48
N VAL A 43 9.35 -11.23 5.37
CA VAL A 43 9.91 -11.54 4.04
C VAL A 43 11.02 -10.57 3.67
N ALA A 44 10.84 -9.28 3.88
CA ALA A 44 11.87 -8.28 3.61
C ALA A 44 13.13 -8.52 4.46
N ALA A 45 12.97 -8.83 5.74
CA ALA A 45 14.08 -9.13 6.64
C ALA A 45 14.87 -10.37 6.18
N GLU A 46 14.18 -11.42 5.74
CA GLU A 46 14.83 -12.62 5.17
C GLU A 46 15.63 -12.31 3.90
N PHE A 47 15.09 -11.52 2.97
CA PHE A 47 15.82 -11.07 1.79
C PHE A 47 17.09 -10.31 2.15
N ILE A 48 17.01 -9.40 3.11
CA ILE A 48 18.20 -8.67 3.60
C ILE A 48 19.22 -9.62 4.24
N GLY A 49 18.77 -10.61 5.00
CA GLY A 49 19.61 -11.67 5.55
C GLY A 49 20.38 -12.43 4.47
N LEU A 50 19.69 -12.84 3.39
CA LEU A 50 20.32 -13.52 2.25
C LEU A 50 21.33 -12.63 1.52
N MET A 51 21.03 -11.35 1.30
CA MET A 51 21.96 -10.41 0.68
C MET A 51 23.23 -10.27 1.50
N ARG A 52 23.09 -10.11 2.82
CA ARG A 52 24.25 -10.04 3.74
C ARG A 52 25.09 -11.31 3.74
N ALA A 53 24.45 -12.47 3.77
CA ALA A 53 25.13 -13.76 3.71
C ALA A 53 25.89 -13.97 2.39
N ALA A 54 25.39 -13.40 1.30
CA ALA A 54 26.04 -13.40 0.00
C ALA A 54 27.10 -12.30 -0.19
N GLY A 55 27.34 -11.43 0.81
CA GLY A 55 28.27 -10.31 0.70
C GLY A 55 27.77 -9.20 -0.23
N VAL A 56 26.47 -9.12 -0.49
CA VAL A 56 25.84 -8.09 -1.34
C VAL A 56 25.36 -6.94 -0.45
N ALA A 57 25.56 -5.71 -0.93
CA ALA A 57 25.07 -4.53 -0.24
C ALA A 57 23.54 -4.56 -0.11
N PRO A 58 22.97 -4.36 1.10
CA PRO A 58 21.53 -4.39 1.30
C PRO A 58 20.82 -3.28 0.53
N ARG A 59 20.01 -3.66 -0.45
CA ARG A 59 19.14 -2.77 -1.23
C ARG A 59 17.76 -3.39 -1.32
N PHE A 60 16.73 -2.61 -1.04
CA PHE A 60 15.36 -3.10 -1.06
C PHE A 60 14.43 -2.07 -1.70
N GLN A 61 13.65 -2.48 -2.68
CA GLN A 61 12.60 -1.64 -3.23
C GLN A 61 11.23 -2.12 -2.74
N ILE A 62 10.48 -1.22 -2.09
CA ILE A 62 9.07 -1.43 -1.78
C ILE A 62 8.32 -1.22 -3.09
N GLY A 63 7.81 -2.32 -3.65
CA GLY A 63 7.06 -2.32 -4.90
C GLY A 63 5.54 -2.27 -4.66
N GLU A 64 4.83 -1.61 -5.56
CA GLU A 64 3.36 -1.55 -5.59
C GLU A 64 2.69 -1.15 -4.25
N PRO A 65 3.24 -0.18 -3.50
CA PRO A 65 2.72 0.23 -2.21
C PRO A 65 1.62 1.28 -2.40
N TRP A 66 0.53 0.93 -3.03
CA TRP A 66 -0.61 1.83 -3.25
C TRP A 66 -1.93 1.09 -3.05
N TRP A 67 -2.95 1.85 -2.69
CA TRP A 67 -4.32 1.37 -2.71
C TRP A 67 -4.76 1.13 -4.15
N TRP A 68 -5.30 -0.03 -4.39
CA TRP A 68 -5.75 -0.39 -5.72
C TRP A 68 -6.96 0.44 -6.15
N ILE A 69 -6.96 0.82 -7.41
CA ILE A 69 -8.10 1.44 -8.06
C ILE A 69 -8.59 0.46 -9.13
N THR A 70 -9.85 0.07 -9.04
CA THR A 70 -10.45 -0.84 -10.01
C THR A 70 -10.57 -0.19 -11.40
N PRO A 71 -10.75 -0.96 -12.48
CA PRO A 71 -10.91 -0.40 -13.83
C PRO A 71 -12.11 0.56 -13.97
N ASP A 72 -13.11 0.44 -13.10
CA ASP A 72 -14.26 1.35 -13.02
C ASP A 72 -14.07 2.49 -12.01
N ALA A 73 -12.79 2.76 -11.64
CA ALA A 73 -12.36 3.88 -10.80
C ALA A 73 -12.86 3.84 -9.34
N ARG A 74 -13.06 2.66 -8.76
CA ARG A 74 -13.38 2.49 -7.34
C ARG A 74 -12.10 2.26 -6.53
N PRO A 75 -11.87 2.99 -5.45
CA PRO A 75 -10.76 2.71 -4.56
C PRO A 75 -11.04 1.48 -3.69
N CYS A 76 -10.01 0.65 -3.44
CA CYS A 76 -10.13 -0.56 -2.64
C CYS A 76 -9.75 -0.28 -1.17
N LEU A 77 -10.56 0.50 -0.46
CA LEU A 77 -10.36 0.97 0.91
C LEU A 77 -11.32 0.31 1.93
N TYR A 78 -11.96 -0.81 1.57
CA TYR A 78 -13.13 -1.30 2.30
C TYR A 78 -13.02 -2.76 2.76
N ASP A 79 -11.82 -3.32 2.82
CA ASP A 79 -11.58 -4.57 3.54
C ASP A 79 -11.82 -4.39 5.06
N ASP A 80 -11.99 -5.47 5.79
CA ASP A 80 -12.33 -5.41 7.21
C ASP A 80 -11.31 -4.63 8.05
N ALA A 81 -10.01 -4.77 7.75
CA ALA A 81 -8.97 -4.06 8.48
C ALA A 81 -8.98 -2.56 8.17
N ALA A 82 -9.15 -2.19 6.89
CA ALA A 82 -9.27 -0.81 6.47
C ALA A 82 -10.53 -0.16 7.06
N ARG A 83 -11.69 -0.86 7.04
CA ARG A 83 -12.91 -0.36 7.70
C ARG A 83 -12.68 -0.04 9.18
N VAL A 84 -12.02 -0.92 9.91
CA VAL A 84 -11.68 -0.68 11.33
C VAL A 84 -10.76 0.54 11.47
N ALA A 85 -9.73 0.64 10.63
CA ALA A 85 -8.78 1.76 10.66
C ALA A 85 -9.46 3.11 10.35
N PHE A 86 -10.50 3.12 9.51
CA PHE A 86 -11.27 4.32 9.14
C PHE A 86 -12.54 4.52 9.96
N GLY A 87 -12.62 3.99 11.17
CA GLY A 87 -13.71 4.25 12.13
C GLY A 87 -14.93 3.33 12.00
N GLY A 88 -14.82 2.21 11.30
CA GLY A 88 -15.81 1.12 11.24
C GLY A 88 -16.77 1.19 10.05
N ASN A 89 -17.17 2.37 9.61
CA ASN A 89 -18.09 2.53 8.47
C ASN A 89 -17.66 3.73 7.58
N PRO A 90 -16.53 3.60 6.83
CA PRO A 90 -16.06 4.68 5.98
C PRO A 90 -17.08 5.04 4.88
N VAL A 91 -17.15 6.33 4.55
CA VAL A 91 -17.99 6.84 3.47
C VAL A 91 -17.67 6.13 2.15
N GLY A 92 -18.69 5.79 1.36
CA GLY A 92 -18.50 5.15 0.06
C GLY A 92 -17.97 6.12 -0.99
N ILE A 93 -16.96 5.68 -1.77
CA ILE A 93 -16.47 6.37 -2.98
C ILE A 93 -16.78 5.46 -4.17
N PRO A 94 -17.88 5.69 -4.89
CA PRO A 94 -18.32 4.81 -5.97
C PRO A 94 -17.52 5.00 -7.27
N ASP A 95 -16.93 6.20 -7.48
CA ASP A 95 -16.20 6.55 -8.70
C ASP A 95 -15.31 7.77 -8.44
N LEU A 96 -14.00 7.60 -8.51
CA LEU A 96 -13.00 8.66 -8.32
C LEU A 96 -12.97 9.70 -9.45
N ARG A 97 -13.64 9.44 -10.58
CA ARG A 97 -13.78 10.40 -11.70
C ARG A 97 -14.82 11.46 -11.39
N GLN A 98 -15.67 11.24 -10.39
CA GLN A 98 -16.68 12.21 -9.97
C GLN A 98 -16.14 13.18 -8.92
N PRO A 99 -16.68 14.39 -8.83
CA PRO A 99 -16.33 15.32 -7.76
C PRO A 99 -16.59 14.71 -6.38
N LEU A 100 -15.56 14.68 -5.53
CA LEU A 100 -15.66 14.17 -4.16
C LEU A 100 -16.15 15.26 -3.20
N ASN A 101 -16.93 14.85 -2.20
CA ASN A 101 -17.28 15.70 -1.07
C ASN A 101 -16.13 15.77 -0.04
N ALA A 102 -16.28 16.56 1.01
CA ALA A 102 -15.23 16.72 2.03
C ALA A 102 -14.93 15.41 2.77
N GLU A 103 -15.96 14.67 3.17
CA GLU A 103 -15.82 13.39 3.89
C GLU A 103 -15.09 12.32 3.07
N GLN A 104 -15.34 12.27 1.75
CA GLN A 104 -14.65 11.37 0.84
C GLN A 104 -13.18 11.75 0.66
N ARG A 105 -12.86 13.06 0.60
CA ARG A 105 -11.48 13.53 0.58
C ARG A 105 -10.75 13.22 1.88
N ASP A 106 -11.40 13.44 3.01
CA ASP A 106 -10.84 13.09 4.32
C ASP A 106 -10.53 11.60 4.44
N LEU A 107 -11.37 10.72 3.87
CA LEU A 107 -11.10 9.29 3.79
C LEU A 107 -9.85 8.99 2.95
N LEU A 108 -9.68 9.64 1.79
CA LEU A 108 -8.47 9.46 0.98
C LEU A 108 -7.23 9.97 1.69
N ASP A 109 -7.31 11.07 2.44
CA ASP A 109 -6.19 11.60 3.23
C ASP A 109 -5.81 10.63 4.37
N GLN A 110 -6.79 10.04 5.05
CA GLN A 110 -6.57 8.98 6.04
C GLN A 110 -5.93 7.73 5.41
N ALA A 111 -6.40 7.33 4.23
CA ALA A 111 -5.81 6.21 3.49
C ALA A 111 -4.35 6.48 3.11
N GLY A 112 -4.03 7.69 2.67
CA GLY A 112 -2.66 8.12 2.41
C GLY A 112 -1.77 8.09 3.66
N ALA A 113 -2.26 8.58 4.79
CA ALA A 113 -1.53 8.55 6.05
C ALA A 113 -1.23 7.11 6.50
N LEU A 114 -2.20 6.22 6.38
CA LEU A 114 -2.04 4.80 6.71
C LEU A 114 -1.05 4.12 5.77
N LEU A 115 -1.11 4.42 4.47
CA LEU A 115 -0.16 3.90 3.49
C LEU A 115 1.27 4.36 3.79
N ALA A 116 1.48 5.62 4.15
CA ALA A 116 2.78 6.11 4.59
C ALA A 116 3.27 5.37 5.84
N ALA A 117 2.41 5.19 6.84
CA ALA A 117 2.78 4.46 8.06
C ALA A 117 3.20 3.01 7.79
N SER A 118 2.46 2.29 6.92
CA SER A 118 2.76 0.89 6.57
C SER A 118 4.09 0.77 5.81
N THR A 119 4.37 1.66 4.86
CA THR A 119 5.63 1.67 4.09
C THR A 119 6.83 2.10 4.96
N HIS A 120 6.64 3.04 5.89
CA HIS A 120 7.67 3.38 6.87
C HIS A 120 8.02 2.20 7.77
N ALA A 121 7.02 1.46 8.27
CA ALA A 121 7.25 0.26 9.08
C ALA A 121 8.04 -0.80 8.31
N LEU A 122 7.75 -0.98 7.01
CA LEU A 122 8.50 -1.90 6.15
C LEU A 122 9.93 -1.43 5.91
N ARG A 123 10.15 -0.13 5.61
CA ARG A 123 11.47 0.49 5.52
C ARG A 123 12.28 0.26 6.79
N ASP A 124 11.67 0.49 7.95
CA ASP A 124 12.33 0.38 9.24
C ASP A 124 12.72 -1.08 9.57
N ALA A 125 11.87 -2.05 9.17
CA ALA A 125 12.19 -3.46 9.27
C ALA A 125 13.39 -3.85 8.38
N VAL A 126 13.49 -3.33 7.16
CA VAL A 126 14.63 -3.51 6.26
C VAL A 126 15.90 -2.93 6.89
N ARG A 127 15.86 -1.68 7.38
CA ARG A 127 16.99 -1.01 8.01
C ARG A 127 17.46 -1.76 9.26
N ALA A 128 16.53 -2.25 10.09
CA ALA A 128 16.85 -3.05 11.27
C ALA A 128 17.53 -4.39 10.90
N ALA A 129 17.04 -5.09 9.89
CA ALA A 129 17.63 -6.34 9.41
C ALA A 129 19.03 -6.15 8.77
N ALA A 130 19.27 -4.98 8.17
CA ALA A 130 20.57 -4.65 7.59
C ALA A 130 21.61 -4.29 8.63
N ALA A 131 21.23 -3.79 9.81
CA ALA A 131 22.15 -3.28 10.82
C ALA A 131 23.26 -4.28 11.20
N PRO A 132 24.49 -3.82 11.46
CA PRO A 132 24.99 -2.43 11.45
C PRO A 132 25.36 -1.89 10.05
N THR A 133 25.16 -2.68 8.97
CA THR A 133 25.44 -2.27 7.60
C THR A 133 24.35 -1.28 7.14
N ALA A 134 24.76 -0.22 6.45
CA ALA A 134 23.80 0.67 5.81
C ALA A 134 22.99 -0.06 4.73
N SER A 135 21.73 0.31 4.58
CA SER A 135 20.85 -0.20 3.51
C SER A 135 20.28 0.96 2.70
N GLU A 136 20.03 0.71 1.44
CA GLU A 136 19.27 1.60 0.56
C GLU A 136 17.84 1.08 0.44
N VAL A 137 16.84 1.92 0.76
CA VAL A 137 15.42 1.54 0.70
C VAL A 137 14.70 2.48 -0.24
N LEU A 138 14.32 1.97 -1.39
CA LEU A 138 13.61 2.67 -2.44
C LEU A 138 12.11 2.44 -2.35
N LEU A 139 11.33 3.40 -2.82
CA LEU A 139 9.89 3.33 -2.91
C LEU A 139 9.45 3.51 -4.37
N LEU A 140 8.63 2.59 -4.88
CA LEU A 140 8.06 2.72 -6.21
C LEU A 140 6.76 3.53 -6.16
N ALA A 141 6.69 4.62 -6.93
CA ALA A 141 5.47 5.36 -7.19
C ALA A 141 4.99 5.12 -8.63
N PHE A 142 3.72 4.76 -8.81
CA PHE A 142 3.16 4.49 -10.15
C PHE A 142 2.63 5.78 -10.77
N LEU A 143 3.52 6.52 -11.40
CA LEU A 143 3.22 7.84 -11.99
C LEU A 143 2.03 7.85 -12.97
N PRO A 144 1.84 6.85 -13.86
CA PRO A 144 0.67 6.87 -14.76
C PRO A 144 -0.67 6.96 -14.02
N GLY A 145 -0.83 6.26 -12.90
CA GLY A 145 -2.05 6.36 -12.09
C GLY A 145 -2.14 7.65 -11.28
N LEU A 146 -0.99 8.15 -10.79
CA LEU A 146 -0.94 9.40 -10.00
C LEU A 146 -1.17 10.65 -10.85
N LEU A 147 -0.79 10.62 -12.12
CA LEU A 147 -0.90 11.76 -13.04
C LEU A 147 -2.10 11.64 -13.99
N ASP A 148 -2.98 10.66 -13.78
CA ASP A 148 -4.18 10.51 -14.59
C ASP A 148 -5.14 11.70 -14.36
N PRO A 149 -5.39 12.54 -15.36
CA PRO A 149 -6.29 13.69 -15.20
C PRO A 149 -7.75 13.27 -14.97
N ALA A 150 -8.11 12.02 -15.27
CA ALA A 150 -9.43 11.48 -14.97
C ALA A 150 -9.61 11.14 -13.47
N LEU A 151 -8.51 11.03 -12.70
CA LEU A 151 -8.51 10.64 -11.29
C LEU A 151 -7.80 11.72 -10.43
N PRO A 152 -8.24 12.97 -10.41
CA PRO A 152 -7.47 14.09 -9.86
C PRO A 152 -7.20 13.99 -8.34
N GLU A 153 -8.03 13.25 -7.61
CA GLU A 153 -7.91 13.12 -6.15
C GLU A 153 -7.13 11.86 -5.70
N VAL A 154 -6.69 11.00 -6.65
CA VAL A 154 -6.00 9.73 -6.32
C VAL A 154 -4.69 9.95 -5.55
N CYS A 155 -4.00 11.06 -5.79
CA CYS A 155 -2.77 11.42 -5.09
C CYS A 155 -2.94 11.53 -3.58
N ARG A 156 -4.13 11.84 -3.06
CA ARG A 156 -4.40 11.90 -1.63
C ARG A 156 -4.11 10.56 -0.95
N ALA A 157 -4.55 9.48 -1.56
CA ALA A 157 -4.36 8.12 -1.02
C ALA A 157 -3.00 7.52 -1.44
N ASN A 158 -2.53 7.77 -2.68
CA ASN A 158 -1.44 7.02 -3.29
C ASN A 158 -0.13 7.82 -3.48
N LEU A 159 -0.09 9.08 -3.04
CA LEU A 159 1.14 9.88 -2.94
C LEU A 159 1.14 10.70 -1.63
N PRO A 160 1.17 10.03 -0.47
CA PRO A 160 1.08 10.73 0.80
C PRO A 160 2.31 11.60 1.08
N THR A 161 2.10 12.72 1.76
CA THR A 161 3.17 13.64 2.18
C THR A 161 4.23 12.98 3.05
N GLY A 162 3.90 11.89 3.75
CA GLY A 162 4.84 11.09 4.52
C GLY A 162 5.95 10.42 3.69
N TRP A 163 5.81 10.38 2.36
CA TRP A 163 6.84 9.87 1.45
C TRP A 163 7.85 10.93 1.01
N ALA A 164 7.64 12.18 1.40
CA ALA A 164 8.57 13.25 1.04
C ALA A 164 9.98 13.00 1.59
N THR A 165 10.98 13.46 0.83
CA THR A 165 12.40 13.38 1.23
C THR A 165 12.61 13.97 2.64
N PRO A 166 13.37 13.32 3.54
CA PRO A 166 14.26 12.16 3.32
C PRO A 166 13.68 10.80 3.78
N ALA A 167 12.38 10.56 3.62
CA ALA A 167 11.75 9.35 4.14
C ALA A 167 12.34 8.06 3.52
N PHE A 168 12.63 8.11 2.21
CA PHE A 168 13.27 7.03 1.45
C PHE A 168 14.51 7.55 0.73
N ASP A 169 15.38 6.62 0.27
CA ASP A 169 16.65 6.91 -0.39
C ASP A 169 16.51 7.16 -1.89
#